data_3259a1c05d76f075530efd716aeea9e4
#
_entry.id   3259a1c05d76f075530efd716aeea9e4
#
_cell.length_a   1.000
_cell.length_b   1.000
_cell.length_c   1.000
_cell.angle_alpha   90.00
_cell.angle_beta   90.00
_cell.angle_gamma   90.00
#
_symmetry.space_group_name_H-M   'P 1'
#
loop_
_entity.id
_entity.type
_entity.pdbx_description
1 polymer ?
#
loop_
_entity_poly.entity_id
_entity_poly.type
_entity_poly.pdbx_seq_one_letter_code
_entity_poly.pdbx_strand_id
1 'polypeptide(L)'
;ANILQKINLSNFSAKYKIILVWLPEKLKEEAANKLLKIIEEPFADTKFIFVSNEPQAILPTIYSRTQRVNIKKLSNGEIASFLSQKYGLANEDAYEIALTSDGNLNNAINAISLTTETQEFRRVFQEMMRKAYIRDIRSLKDISDGIASMGREKNRRFLNYCAVMVRENFIYNLKIAQLNTLGAEDRQFSNKFSPFINERNVERIISEIDRAESDVSRNANAKIVMFDFAIKLIILIKS
;
A
#
# COMPACT_ATOMS: atom_id res chain seq x y z
N ALA A 1 -14.88 13.91 27.41
CA ALA A 1 -14.77 15.18 28.19
C ALA A 1 -13.80 16.18 27.55
N ASN A 2 -12.66 15.76 27.00
CA ASN A 2 -11.60 16.66 26.51
C ASN A 2 -11.93 17.43 25.23
N ILE A 3 -12.82 16.92 24.36
CA ILE A 3 -13.16 17.60 23.07
C ILE A 3 -14.02 18.84 23.33
N LEU A 4 -15.02 18.73 24.20
CA LEU A 4 -15.93 19.83 24.53
C LEU A 4 -15.19 21.01 25.19
N GLN A 5 -14.20 20.70 26.04
CA GLN A 5 -13.36 21.74 26.66
C GLN A 5 -12.51 22.51 25.63
N LYS A 6 -11.95 21.78 24.62
CA LYS A 6 -11.19 22.43 23.54
C LYS A 6 -12.06 23.28 22.59
N ILE A 7 -13.32 22.90 22.42
CA ILE A 7 -14.27 23.64 21.60
C ILE A 7 -14.63 25.00 22.29
N ASN A 8 -14.61 25.04 23.61
CA ASN A 8 -14.98 26.24 24.41
C ASN A 8 -13.84 27.30 24.55
N LEU A 9 -12.62 26.94 24.07
CA LEU A 9 -11.52 27.93 24.13
C LEU A 9 -11.77 29.08 23.16
N SER A 10 -11.62 30.32 23.62
CA SER A 10 -11.76 31.52 22.79
C SER A 10 -10.64 31.65 21.76
N ASN A 11 -10.96 32.22 20.61
CA ASN A 11 -9.97 32.54 19.57
C ASN A 11 -9.21 33.80 19.95
N PHE A 12 -7.88 33.69 20.06
CA PHE A 12 -7.03 34.85 20.38
C PHE A 12 -6.52 35.62 19.15
N SER A 13 -6.48 34.99 17.95
CA SER A 13 -5.85 35.60 16.78
C SER A 13 -6.54 35.33 15.45
N ALA A 14 -7.56 34.46 15.37
CA ALA A 14 -8.22 34.09 14.13
C ALA A 14 -9.68 34.53 14.07
N LYS A 15 -10.14 34.97 12.89
CA LYS A 15 -11.51 35.40 12.66
C LYS A 15 -12.54 34.26 12.80
N TYR A 16 -12.15 33.04 12.42
CA TYR A 16 -13.04 31.87 12.48
C TYR A 16 -12.37 30.70 13.20
N LYS A 17 -13.17 29.95 13.92
CA LYS A 17 -12.82 28.63 14.47
C LYS A 17 -13.45 27.54 13.60
N ILE A 18 -12.63 26.68 13.05
CA ILE A 18 -13.10 25.57 12.21
C ILE A 18 -12.95 24.26 12.98
N ILE A 19 -14.02 23.52 13.10
CA ILE A 19 -14.06 22.19 13.72
C ILE A 19 -14.34 21.17 12.62
N LEU A 20 -13.32 20.40 12.27
CA LEU A 20 -13.42 19.33 11.28
C LEU A 20 -13.73 18.01 11.98
N VAL A 21 -14.86 17.39 11.62
CA VAL A 21 -15.26 16.06 12.09
C VAL A 21 -15.16 15.08 10.92
N TRP A 22 -14.19 14.20 11.02
CA TRP A 22 -13.95 13.16 10.01
C TRP A 22 -14.73 11.90 10.35
N LEU A 23 -15.48 11.36 9.38
CA LEU A 23 -16.33 10.16 9.51
C LEU A 23 -17.36 10.27 10.65
N PRO A 24 -18.27 11.30 10.62
CA PRO A 24 -19.29 11.47 11.65
C PRO A 24 -20.25 10.28 11.77
N GLU A 25 -20.39 9.45 10.73
CA GLU A 25 -21.15 8.20 10.75
C GLU A 25 -20.58 7.14 11.70
N LYS A 26 -19.32 7.29 12.15
CA LYS A 26 -18.70 6.42 13.16
C LYS A 26 -18.87 6.92 14.60
N LEU A 27 -19.51 8.08 14.79
CA LEU A 27 -19.80 8.60 16.11
C LEU A 27 -20.83 7.71 16.83
N LYS A 28 -20.55 7.37 18.08
CA LYS A 28 -21.54 6.76 18.94
C LYS A 28 -22.64 7.77 19.25
N GLU A 29 -23.88 7.30 19.38
CA GLU A 29 -25.06 8.12 19.61
C GLU A 29 -24.90 9.06 20.82
N GLU A 30 -24.33 8.57 21.92
CA GLU A 30 -24.06 9.41 23.11
C GLU A 30 -23.09 10.58 22.81
N ALA A 31 -22.08 10.36 21.98
CA ALA A 31 -21.12 11.39 21.59
C ALA A 31 -21.76 12.42 20.64
N ALA A 32 -22.55 11.93 19.70
CA ALA A 32 -23.29 12.76 18.76
C ALA A 32 -24.30 13.65 19.50
N ASN A 33 -25.07 13.12 20.41
CA ASN A 33 -26.05 13.86 21.21
C ASN A 33 -25.42 14.98 22.05
N LYS A 34 -24.19 14.77 22.55
CA LYS A 34 -23.42 15.83 23.25
C LYS A 34 -22.98 16.96 22.33
N LEU A 35 -22.81 16.70 21.03
CA LEU A 35 -22.43 17.71 20.04
C LEU A 35 -23.64 18.51 19.54
N LEU A 36 -24.87 17.99 19.64
CA LEU A 36 -26.07 18.63 19.09
C LEU A 36 -26.26 20.07 19.60
N LYS A 37 -26.10 20.31 20.90
CA LYS A 37 -26.24 21.66 21.49
C LYS A 37 -25.26 22.66 20.86
N ILE A 38 -24.02 22.22 20.59
CA ILE A 38 -22.98 23.11 20.06
C ILE A 38 -23.14 23.28 18.53
N ILE A 39 -23.77 22.29 17.86
CA ILE A 39 -24.08 22.38 16.43
C ILE A 39 -25.27 23.33 16.23
N GLU A 40 -26.28 23.27 17.09
CA GLU A 40 -27.46 24.15 17.06
C GLU A 40 -27.12 25.60 17.40
N GLU A 41 -26.36 25.81 18.45
CA GLU A 41 -25.95 27.13 18.95
C GLU A 41 -24.41 27.20 19.02
N PRO A 42 -23.76 27.33 17.86
CA PRO A 42 -22.29 27.39 17.84
C PRO A 42 -21.81 28.69 18.47
N PHE A 43 -20.68 28.64 19.17
CA PHE A 43 -20.03 29.85 19.64
C PHE A 43 -19.73 30.78 18.45
N ALA A 44 -19.72 32.10 18.74
CA ALA A 44 -19.44 33.10 17.73
C ALA A 44 -18.24 32.71 16.85
N ASP A 45 -18.41 32.88 15.54
CA ASP A 45 -17.39 32.60 14.53
C ASP A 45 -16.90 31.15 14.45
N THR A 46 -17.64 30.18 15.03
CA THR A 46 -17.34 28.73 14.91
C THR A 46 -18.07 28.14 13.74
N LYS A 47 -17.33 27.38 12.91
CA LYS A 47 -17.87 26.60 11.76
C LYS A 47 -17.56 25.12 11.95
N PHE A 48 -18.58 24.27 11.76
CA PHE A 48 -18.42 22.82 11.74
C PHE A 48 -18.38 22.32 10.30
N ILE A 49 -17.39 21.47 10.00
CA ILE A 49 -17.27 20.77 8.71
C ILE A 49 -17.29 19.28 9.01
N PHE A 50 -18.31 18.58 8.54
CA PHE A 50 -18.45 17.14 8.63
C PHE A 50 -18.04 16.53 7.29
N VAL A 51 -17.08 15.60 7.28
CA VAL A 51 -16.65 14.89 6.10
C VAL A 51 -17.03 13.42 6.24
N SER A 52 -17.92 12.96 5.38
CA SER A 52 -18.49 11.61 5.42
C SER A 52 -18.39 10.91 4.07
N ASN A 53 -18.14 9.60 4.12
CA ASN A 53 -18.23 8.71 2.97
C ASN A 53 -19.64 8.08 2.82
N GLU A 54 -20.38 8.00 3.94
CA GLU A 54 -21.68 7.36 4.02
C GLU A 54 -22.72 8.31 4.66
N PRO A 55 -23.16 9.37 3.94
CA PRO A 55 -24.00 10.41 4.53
C PRO A 55 -25.35 9.88 5.04
N GLN A 56 -25.84 8.77 4.51
CA GLN A 56 -27.07 8.11 4.99
C GLN A 56 -26.89 7.39 6.32
N ALA A 57 -25.66 7.09 6.73
CA ALA A 57 -25.35 6.49 8.02
C ALA A 57 -25.09 7.55 9.14
N ILE A 58 -25.09 8.84 8.78
CA ILE A 58 -25.02 9.92 9.77
C ILE A 58 -26.35 9.96 10.53
N LEU A 59 -26.27 10.14 11.85
CA LEU A 59 -27.46 10.28 12.69
C LEU A 59 -28.39 11.38 12.15
N PRO A 60 -29.70 11.11 11.99
CA PRO A 60 -30.65 12.08 11.44
C PRO A 60 -30.66 13.42 12.15
N THR A 61 -30.36 13.42 13.46
CA THR A 61 -30.28 14.60 14.29
C THR A 61 -29.14 15.54 13.92
N ILE A 62 -27.98 15.00 13.47
CA ILE A 62 -26.86 15.79 12.93
C ILE A 62 -27.16 16.19 11.49
N TYR A 63 -27.64 15.22 10.68
CA TYR A 63 -27.89 15.44 9.27
C TYR A 63 -28.87 16.59 9.02
N SER A 64 -29.97 16.68 9.80
CA SER A 64 -30.98 17.73 9.68
C SER A 64 -30.48 19.15 10.02
N ARG A 65 -29.35 19.26 10.73
CA ARG A 65 -28.75 20.53 11.16
C ARG A 65 -27.54 20.95 10.35
N THR A 66 -27.25 20.22 9.29
CA THR A 66 -26.09 20.48 8.45
C THR A 66 -26.49 20.74 7.01
N GLN A 67 -25.82 21.67 6.35
CA GLN A 67 -25.97 21.89 4.92
C GLN A 67 -25.10 20.86 4.17
N ARG A 68 -25.74 20.09 3.31
CA ARG A 68 -25.03 19.11 2.49
C ARG A 68 -24.34 19.79 1.31
N VAL A 69 -23.06 19.49 1.15
CA VAL A 69 -22.26 19.79 -0.05
C VAL A 69 -21.85 18.47 -0.66
N ASN A 70 -22.34 18.16 -1.86
CA ASN A 70 -22.02 16.93 -2.56
C ASN A 70 -20.77 17.12 -3.40
N ILE A 71 -19.69 16.41 -3.06
CA ILE A 71 -18.45 16.40 -3.84
C ILE A 71 -18.56 15.31 -4.89
N LYS A 72 -18.53 15.72 -6.16
CA LYS A 72 -18.62 14.77 -7.28
C LYS A 72 -17.30 14.01 -7.42
N LYS A 73 -17.40 12.76 -7.89
CA LYS A 73 -16.25 12.00 -8.34
C LYS A 73 -15.56 12.72 -9.52
N LEU A 74 -14.26 12.61 -9.62
CA LEU A 74 -13.53 13.09 -10.79
C LEU A 74 -13.87 12.22 -12.01
N SER A 75 -13.88 12.84 -13.19
CA SER A 75 -13.97 12.10 -14.45
C SER A 75 -12.64 11.38 -14.75
N ASN A 76 -12.71 10.31 -15.55
CA ASN A 76 -11.49 9.59 -15.96
C ASN A 76 -10.52 10.51 -16.73
N GLY A 77 -11.03 11.45 -17.51
CA GLY A 77 -10.20 12.43 -18.24
C GLY A 77 -9.45 13.39 -17.30
N GLU A 78 -10.10 13.87 -16.23
CA GLU A 78 -9.45 14.73 -15.23
C GLU A 78 -8.34 13.98 -14.48
N ILE A 79 -8.62 12.72 -14.08
CA ILE A 79 -7.63 11.87 -13.42
C ILE A 79 -6.46 11.57 -14.38
N ALA A 80 -6.73 11.14 -15.62
CA ALA A 80 -5.70 10.84 -16.60
C ALA A 80 -4.81 12.06 -16.87
N SER A 81 -5.40 13.23 -17.08
CA SER A 81 -4.66 14.48 -17.28
C SER A 81 -3.75 14.80 -16.10
N PHE A 82 -4.25 14.66 -14.88
CA PHE A 82 -3.47 14.86 -13.66
C PHE A 82 -2.28 13.89 -13.57
N LEU A 83 -2.53 12.60 -13.86
CA LEU A 83 -1.50 11.56 -13.82
C LEU A 83 -0.41 11.80 -14.86
N SER A 84 -0.78 12.15 -16.09
CA SER A 84 0.18 12.48 -17.16
C SER A 84 1.03 13.69 -16.81
N GLN A 85 0.42 14.76 -16.29
CA GLN A 85 1.15 15.97 -15.94
C GLN A 85 2.08 15.81 -14.73
N LYS A 86 1.61 15.10 -13.71
CA LYS A 86 2.35 14.99 -12.42
C LYS A 86 3.36 13.85 -12.41
N TYR A 87 3.06 12.73 -13.08
CA TYR A 87 3.87 11.52 -13.02
C TYR A 87 4.54 11.17 -14.38
N GLY A 88 4.27 11.96 -15.43
CA GLY A 88 4.87 11.74 -16.74
C GLY A 88 4.39 10.49 -17.47
N LEU A 89 3.21 9.95 -17.10
CA LEU A 89 2.65 8.77 -17.75
C LEU A 89 2.17 9.06 -19.16
N ALA A 90 2.30 8.09 -20.07
CA ALA A 90 1.65 8.15 -21.37
C ALA A 90 0.12 8.26 -21.18
N ASN A 91 -0.55 8.97 -22.11
CA ASN A 91 -1.98 9.23 -21.97
C ASN A 91 -2.83 7.95 -21.90
N GLU A 92 -2.42 6.91 -22.62
CA GLU A 92 -3.10 5.60 -22.63
C GLU A 92 -3.01 4.92 -21.26
N ASP A 93 -1.81 4.81 -20.71
CA ASP A 93 -1.58 4.21 -19.38
C ASP A 93 -2.28 5.00 -18.27
N ALA A 94 -2.22 6.33 -18.33
CA ALA A 94 -2.90 7.20 -17.39
C ALA A 94 -4.42 7.02 -17.44
N TYR A 95 -4.99 6.81 -18.62
CA TYR A 95 -6.42 6.59 -18.78
C TYR A 95 -6.87 5.21 -18.30
N GLU A 96 -6.07 4.16 -18.52
CA GLU A 96 -6.34 2.82 -17.96
C GLU A 96 -6.37 2.84 -16.43
N ILE A 97 -5.41 3.51 -15.80
CA ILE A 97 -5.38 3.68 -14.34
C ILE A 97 -6.61 4.48 -13.87
N ALA A 98 -7.00 5.52 -14.61
CA ALA A 98 -8.17 6.33 -14.28
C ALA A 98 -9.47 5.51 -14.32
N LEU A 99 -9.64 4.61 -15.30
CA LEU A 99 -10.80 3.72 -15.42
C LEU A 99 -10.98 2.83 -14.17
N THR A 100 -9.88 2.32 -13.62
CA THR A 100 -9.91 1.42 -12.45
C THR A 100 -10.04 2.15 -11.12
N SER A 101 -9.85 3.48 -11.11
CA SER A 101 -9.85 4.30 -9.89
C SER A 101 -11.23 4.68 -9.38
N ASP A 102 -12.30 4.41 -10.15
CA ASP A 102 -13.70 4.78 -9.83
C ASP A 102 -13.88 6.26 -9.45
N GLY A 103 -13.18 7.16 -10.15
CA GLY A 103 -13.25 8.60 -9.89
C GLY A 103 -12.53 9.06 -8.61
N ASN A 104 -11.76 8.19 -7.98
CA ASN A 104 -10.98 8.49 -6.79
C ASN A 104 -9.48 8.65 -7.13
N LEU A 105 -9.01 9.90 -7.07
CA LEU A 105 -7.62 10.23 -7.39
C LEU A 105 -6.60 9.49 -6.49
N ASN A 106 -6.92 9.28 -5.21
CA ASN A 106 -6.02 8.56 -4.31
C ASN A 106 -5.87 7.09 -4.73
N ASN A 107 -6.95 6.44 -5.20
CA ASN A 107 -6.87 5.09 -5.75
C ASN A 107 -5.95 5.04 -6.97
N ALA A 108 -6.08 6.03 -7.87
CA ALA A 108 -5.22 6.13 -9.05
C ALA A 108 -3.74 6.34 -8.68
N ILE A 109 -3.45 7.23 -7.73
CA ILE A 109 -2.08 7.46 -7.24
C ILE A 109 -1.52 6.19 -6.57
N ASN A 110 -2.33 5.49 -5.76
CA ASN A 110 -1.92 4.24 -5.14
C ASN A 110 -1.62 3.16 -6.18
N ALA A 111 -2.40 3.06 -7.26
CA ALA A 111 -2.15 2.12 -8.34
C ALA A 111 -0.79 2.37 -9.01
N ILE A 112 -0.43 3.64 -9.27
CA ILE A 112 0.89 4.00 -9.81
C ILE A 112 2.00 3.61 -8.82
N SER A 113 1.83 3.93 -7.54
CA SER A 113 2.81 3.62 -6.51
C SER A 113 3.04 2.12 -6.39
N LEU A 114 1.98 1.31 -6.46
CA LEU A 114 2.06 -0.15 -6.46
C LEU A 114 2.77 -0.68 -7.70
N THR A 115 2.50 -0.12 -8.88
CA THR A 115 3.17 -0.52 -10.14
C THR A 115 4.67 -0.22 -10.07
N THR A 116 5.05 0.98 -9.63
CA THR A 116 6.45 1.39 -9.47
C THR A 116 7.17 0.52 -8.43
N GLU A 117 6.53 0.24 -7.29
CA GLU A 117 7.08 -0.63 -6.24
C GLU A 117 7.27 -2.06 -6.75
N THR A 118 6.30 -2.58 -7.51
CA THR A 118 6.39 -3.91 -8.11
C THR A 118 7.54 -4.02 -9.11
N GLN A 119 7.76 -2.99 -9.93
CA GLN A 119 8.91 -2.94 -10.85
C GLN A 119 10.26 -2.91 -10.10
N GLU A 120 10.34 -2.14 -9.01
CA GLU A 120 11.51 -2.12 -8.14
C GLU A 120 11.76 -3.50 -7.51
N PHE A 121 10.72 -4.12 -6.96
CA PHE A 121 10.79 -5.45 -6.36
C PHE A 121 11.21 -6.52 -7.38
N ARG A 122 10.68 -6.46 -8.59
CA ARG A 122 11.07 -7.33 -9.70
C ARG A 122 12.56 -7.24 -9.96
N ARG A 123 13.08 -6.03 -10.15
CA ARG A 123 14.51 -5.81 -10.40
C ARG A 123 15.37 -6.36 -9.28
N VAL A 124 15.05 -6.03 -8.04
CA VAL A 124 15.80 -6.46 -6.85
C VAL A 124 15.75 -7.99 -6.69
N PHE A 125 14.58 -8.60 -6.88
CA PHE A 125 14.42 -10.06 -6.85
C PHE A 125 15.27 -10.76 -7.90
N GLN A 126 15.19 -10.31 -9.14
CA GLN A 126 15.96 -10.90 -10.25
C GLN A 126 17.48 -10.78 -10.00
N GLU A 127 17.92 -9.64 -9.51
CA GLU A 127 19.33 -9.41 -9.19
C GLU A 127 19.77 -10.30 -8.04
N MET A 128 19.02 -10.35 -6.95
CA MET A 128 19.28 -11.20 -5.79
C MET A 128 19.39 -12.68 -6.19
N MET A 129 18.46 -13.19 -7.00
CA MET A 129 18.49 -14.59 -7.47
C MET A 129 19.72 -14.88 -8.34
N ARG A 130 20.08 -13.97 -9.26
CA ARG A 130 21.30 -14.11 -10.07
C ARG A 130 22.55 -14.13 -9.21
N LYS A 131 22.66 -13.21 -8.23
CA LYS A 131 23.81 -13.12 -7.33
C LYS A 131 23.89 -14.31 -6.38
N ALA A 132 22.78 -14.84 -5.90
CA ALA A 132 22.75 -16.08 -5.13
C ALA A 132 23.24 -17.28 -5.95
N TYR A 133 22.82 -17.40 -7.21
CA TYR A 133 23.26 -18.47 -8.09
C TYR A 133 24.76 -18.49 -8.34
N ILE A 134 25.39 -17.33 -8.57
CA ILE A 134 26.85 -17.22 -8.78
C ILE A 134 27.65 -17.11 -7.46
N ARG A 135 26.96 -17.14 -6.30
CA ARG A 135 27.56 -17.04 -4.94
C ARG A 135 28.33 -15.74 -4.70
N ASP A 136 27.87 -14.63 -5.27
CA ASP A 136 28.45 -13.31 -5.06
C ASP A 136 27.96 -12.71 -3.73
N ILE A 137 28.60 -13.12 -2.64
CA ILE A 137 28.22 -12.76 -1.27
C ILE A 137 28.30 -11.24 -1.05
N ARG A 138 29.28 -10.58 -1.68
CA ARG A 138 29.47 -9.13 -1.53
C ARG A 138 28.27 -8.36 -2.10
N SER A 139 27.91 -8.64 -3.34
CA SER A 139 26.72 -8.03 -3.95
C SER A 139 25.43 -8.38 -3.21
N LEU A 140 25.30 -9.61 -2.70
CA LEU A 140 24.13 -10.00 -1.88
C LEU A 140 24.07 -9.18 -0.58
N LYS A 141 25.19 -8.86 0.03
CA LYS A 141 25.23 -7.99 1.20
C LYS A 141 24.71 -6.59 0.88
N ASP A 142 25.19 -6.00 -0.24
CA ASP A 142 24.78 -4.66 -0.67
C ASP A 142 23.29 -4.62 -1.02
N ILE A 143 22.77 -5.63 -1.73
CA ILE A 143 21.33 -5.78 -2.04
C ILE A 143 20.51 -5.89 -0.74
N SER A 144 20.96 -6.71 0.21
CA SER A 144 20.27 -6.91 1.50
C SER A 144 20.22 -5.62 2.33
N ASP A 145 21.32 -4.85 2.36
CA ASP A 145 21.36 -3.56 3.03
C ASP A 145 20.43 -2.54 2.35
N GLY A 146 20.36 -2.55 1.02
CA GLY A 146 19.41 -1.75 0.25
C GLY A 146 17.96 -2.07 0.60
N ILE A 147 17.58 -3.35 0.61
CA ILE A 147 16.24 -3.81 0.99
C ILE A 147 15.93 -3.37 2.44
N ALA A 148 16.83 -3.64 3.37
CA ALA A 148 16.64 -3.30 4.78
C ALA A 148 16.39 -1.80 5.00
N SER A 149 16.99 -0.93 4.18
CA SER A 149 16.82 0.52 4.24
C SER A 149 15.45 1.02 3.78
N MET A 150 14.67 0.19 3.05
CA MET A 150 13.33 0.55 2.56
C MET A 150 12.28 0.72 3.67
N GLY A 151 12.58 0.24 4.89
CA GLY A 151 11.68 0.26 6.03
C GLY A 151 10.82 -1.00 6.14
N ARG A 152 10.32 -1.26 7.38
CA ARG A 152 9.70 -2.53 7.77
C ARG A 152 8.55 -2.96 6.85
N GLU A 153 7.59 -2.09 6.60
CA GLU A 153 6.42 -2.44 5.80
C GLU A 153 6.77 -2.74 4.33
N LYS A 154 7.72 -2.02 3.78
CA LYS A 154 8.19 -2.28 2.40
C LYS A 154 9.00 -3.58 2.32
N ASN A 155 9.79 -3.89 3.35
CA ASN A 155 10.51 -5.16 3.46
C ASN A 155 9.55 -6.36 3.50
N ARG A 156 8.45 -6.27 4.25
CA ARG A 156 7.42 -7.31 4.30
C ARG A 156 6.75 -7.50 2.93
N ARG A 157 6.39 -6.40 2.27
CA ARG A 157 5.82 -6.49 0.92
C ARG A 157 6.79 -7.08 -0.09
N PHE A 158 8.08 -6.75 0.01
CA PHE A 158 9.12 -7.37 -0.81
C PHE A 158 9.23 -8.88 -0.59
N LEU A 159 9.25 -9.34 0.67
CA LEU A 159 9.28 -10.77 0.98
C LEU A 159 8.04 -11.50 0.45
N ASN A 160 6.85 -10.90 0.60
CA ASN A 160 5.63 -11.44 0.02
C ASN A 160 5.71 -11.51 -1.51
N TYR A 161 6.25 -10.47 -2.17
CA TYR A 161 6.53 -10.51 -3.60
C TYR A 161 7.47 -11.66 -3.98
N CYS A 162 8.53 -11.91 -3.21
CA CYS A 162 9.44 -13.04 -3.42
C CYS A 162 8.70 -14.39 -3.33
N ALA A 163 7.81 -14.57 -2.35
CA ALA A 163 7.02 -15.78 -2.20
C ALA A 163 6.12 -16.04 -3.42
N VAL A 164 5.43 -15.00 -3.89
CA VAL A 164 4.61 -15.08 -5.12
C VAL A 164 5.47 -15.46 -6.31
N MET A 165 6.62 -14.81 -6.51
CA MET A 165 7.50 -15.10 -7.65
C MET A 165 8.10 -16.51 -7.60
N VAL A 166 8.46 -17.01 -6.43
CA VAL A 166 8.94 -18.41 -6.26
C VAL A 166 7.84 -19.39 -6.61
N ARG A 167 6.61 -19.18 -6.10
CA ARG A 167 5.44 -20.01 -6.41
C ARG A 167 5.13 -20.00 -7.91
N GLU A 168 5.07 -18.84 -8.53
CA GLU A 168 4.75 -18.70 -9.96
C GLU A 168 5.81 -19.37 -10.85
N ASN A 169 7.10 -19.27 -10.48
CA ASN A 169 8.17 -19.96 -11.20
C ASN A 169 8.12 -21.47 -11.02
N PHE A 170 7.70 -21.98 -9.86
CA PHE A 170 7.45 -23.40 -9.66
C PHE A 170 6.30 -23.90 -10.54
N ILE A 171 5.17 -23.21 -10.55
CA ILE A 171 4.02 -23.52 -11.41
C ILE A 171 4.41 -23.46 -12.90
N TYR A 172 5.20 -22.44 -13.27
CA TYR A 172 5.71 -22.32 -14.65
C TYR A 172 6.55 -23.52 -15.06
N ASN A 173 7.40 -24.00 -14.15
CA ASN A 173 8.23 -25.20 -14.37
C ASN A 173 7.39 -26.48 -14.54
N LEU A 174 6.25 -26.60 -13.85
CA LEU A 174 5.29 -27.70 -14.01
C LEU A 174 4.52 -27.65 -15.33
N LYS A 175 4.64 -26.58 -16.12
CA LYS A 175 3.95 -26.36 -17.41
C LYS A 175 2.42 -26.34 -17.29
N ILE A 176 1.86 -25.95 -16.15
CA ILE A 176 0.43 -25.82 -15.91
C ILE A 176 0.02 -24.38 -16.24
N ALA A 177 -0.18 -24.08 -17.54
CA ALA A 177 -0.45 -22.72 -18.01
C ALA A 177 -1.68 -22.06 -17.37
N GLN A 178 -2.69 -22.84 -17.00
CA GLN A 178 -3.94 -22.36 -16.42
C GLN A 178 -3.80 -21.78 -15.00
N LEU A 179 -2.75 -22.20 -14.28
CA LEU A 179 -2.48 -21.77 -12.91
C LEU A 179 -1.41 -20.67 -12.82
N ASN A 180 -0.77 -20.32 -13.94
CA ASN A 180 0.32 -19.37 -13.96
C ASN A 180 -0.19 -17.95 -14.25
N THR A 181 0.09 -17.01 -13.35
CA THR A 181 -0.36 -15.61 -13.43
C THR A 181 0.75 -14.64 -13.84
N LEU A 182 1.92 -15.14 -14.30
CA LEU A 182 3.06 -14.31 -14.70
C LEU A 182 2.71 -13.38 -15.87
N GLY A 183 2.98 -12.10 -15.69
CA GLY A 183 2.90 -11.10 -16.75
C GLY A 183 3.96 -11.31 -17.85
N ALA A 184 3.79 -10.65 -18.99
CA ALA A 184 4.68 -10.77 -20.12
C ALA A 184 6.16 -10.46 -19.79
N GLU A 185 6.39 -9.46 -18.95
CA GLU A 185 7.72 -9.02 -18.51
C GLU A 185 8.42 -10.05 -17.59
N ASP A 186 7.66 -10.74 -16.76
CA ASP A 186 8.20 -11.77 -15.86
C ASP A 186 8.50 -13.08 -16.60
N ARG A 187 7.77 -13.40 -17.66
CA ARG A 187 7.97 -14.61 -18.44
C ARG A 187 9.37 -14.72 -19.04
N GLN A 188 9.97 -13.62 -19.51
CA GLN A 188 11.32 -13.64 -20.05
C GLN A 188 12.37 -14.06 -19.02
N PHE A 189 12.22 -13.59 -17.79
CA PHE A 189 13.07 -14.00 -16.67
C PHE A 189 12.76 -15.44 -16.27
N SER A 190 11.51 -15.80 -16.13
CA SER A 190 11.04 -17.13 -15.68
C SER A 190 11.42 -18.24 -16.62
N ASN A 191 11.49 -17.99 -17.95
CA ASN A 191 12.01 -18.97 -18.91
C ASN A 191 13.42 -19.50 -18.56
N LYS A 192 14.26 -18.63 -17.96
CA LYS A 192 15.63 -18.99 -17.57
C LYS A 192 15.75 -19.38 -16.11
N PHE A 193 14.86 -18.88 -15.26
CA PHE A 193 14.94 -19.01 -13.81
C PHE A 193 14.09 -20.17 -13.26
N SER A 194 12.93 -20.45 -13.85
CA SER A 194 12.02 -21.49 -13.34
C SER A 194 12.67 -22.87 -13.13
N PRO A 195 13.63 -23.35 -13.98
CA PRO A 195 14.25 -24.65 -13.77
C PRO A 195 15.02 -24.78 -12.43
N PHE A 196 15.37 -23.64 -11.81
CA PHE A 196 16.04 -23.63 -10.50
C PHE A 196 15.07 -23.72 -9.32
N ILE A 197 13.76 -23.62 -9.57
CA ILE A 197 12.71 -23.78 -8.55
C ILE A 197 12.01 -25.11 -8.83
N ASN A 198 12.25 -26.08 -7.97
CA ASN A 198 11.78 -27.45 -8.14
C ASN A 198 11.16 -28.02 -6.84
N GLU A 199 10.62 -29.24 -6.90
CA GLU A 199 9.97 -29.88 -5.75
C GLU A 199 10.87 -30.06 -4.52
N ARG A 200 12.20 -30.10 -4.71
CA ARG A 200 13.16 -30.30 -3.62
C ARG A 200 13.43 -29.04 -2.83
N ASN A 201 13.27 -27.86 -3.47
CA ASN A 201 13.68 -26.60 -2.86
C ASN A 201 12.56 -25.59 -2.66
N VAL A 202 11.42 -25.68 -3.38
CA VAL A 202 10.35 -24.69 -3.32
C VAL A 202 9.81 -24.51 -1.91
N GLU A 203 9.49 -25.59 -1.18
CA GLU A 203 8.96 -25.51 0.18
C GLU A 203 9.96 -24.88 1.15
N ARG A 204 11.25 -25.24 0.99
CA ARG A 204 12.32 -24.70 1.83
C ARG A 204 12.54 -23.21 1.58
N ILE A 205 12.49 -22.78 0.31
CA ILE A 205 12.61 -21.34 -0.04
C ILE A 205 11.43 -20.57 0.53
N ILE A 206 10.20 -21.05 0.39
CA ILE A 206 9.00 -20.42 0.96
C ILE A 206 9.11 -20.34 2.49
N SER A 207 9.51 -21.43 3.16
CA SER A 207 9.68 -21.44 4.61
C SER A 207 10.70 -20.41 5.10
N GLU A 208 11.79 -20.18 4.36
CA GLU A 208 12.78 -19.15 4.72
C GLU A 208 12.25 -17.72 4.44
N ILE A 209 11.40 -17.54 3.43
CA ILE A 209 10.71 -16.27 3.19
C ILE A 209 9.75 -15.97 4.34
N ASP A 210 8.91 -16.94 4.73
CA ASP A 210 7.95 -16.79 5.83
C ASP A 210 8.64 -16.50 7.16
N ARG A 211 9.78 -17.16 7.41
CA ARG A 211 10.61 -16.90 8.58
C ARG A 211 11.14 -15.46 8.56
N ALA A 212 11.72 -15.03 7.44
CA ALA A 212 12.24 -13.66 7.31
C ALA A 212 11.14 -12.61 7.49
N GLU A 213 9.93 -12.86 6.94
CA GLU A 213 8.75 -11.99 7.12
C GLU A 213 8.33 -11.90 8.59
N SER A 214 8.26 -13.04 9.27
CA SER A 214 7.95 -13.11 10.70
C SER A 214 8.97 -12.35 11.55
N ASP A 215 10.27 -12.51 11.28
CA ASP A 215 11.35 -11.84 12.01
C ASP A 215 11.29 -10.31 11.81
N VAL A 216 11.07 -9.84 10.58
CA VAL A 216 10.87 -8.41 10.28
C VAL A 216 9.63 -7.87 10.98
N SER A 217 8.54 -8.62 11.01
CA SER A 217 7.28 -8.25 11.69
C SER A 217 7.47 -8.09 13.20
N ARG A 218 8.35 -8.90 13.81
CA ARG A 218 8.71 -8.88 15.23
C ARG A 218 9.80 -7.87 15.58
N ASN A 219 10.12 -6.93 14.68
CA ASN A 219 11.16 -5.91 14.86
C ASN A 219 12.60 -6.46 14.99
N ALA A 220 12.91 -7.63 14.42
CA ALA A 220 14.29 -8.06 14.28
C ALA A 220 15.08 -7.09 13.39
N ASN A 221 16.40 -7.08 13.51
CA ASN A 221 17.25 -6.23 12.70
C ASN A 221 17.16 -6.62 11.22
N ALA A 222 16.49 -5.77 10.41
CA ALA A 222 16.21 -6.05 9.01
C ALA A 222 17.48 -6.34 8.18
N LYS A 223 18.62 -5.71 8.47
CA LYS A 223 19.89 -5.97 7.76
C LYS A 223 20.38 -7.41 7.98
N ILE A 224 20.25 -7.90 9.21
CA ILE A 224 20.65 -9.27 9.55
C ILE A 224 19.67 -10.26 8.90
N VAL A 225 18.38 -10.03 9.03
CA VAL A 225 17.33 -10.91 8.48
C VAL A 225 17.46 -11.03 6.96
N MET A 226 17.57 -9.90 6.24
CA MET A 226 17.65 -9.91 4.78
C MET A 226 18.95 -10.54 4.28
N PHE A 227 20.06 -10.34 4.98
CA PHE A 227 21.31 -10.95 4.61
C PHE A 227 21.33 -12.47 4.89
N ASP A 228 20.81 -12.92 6.04
CA ASP A 228 20.63 -14.35 6.35
C ASP A 228 19.76 -15.04 5.29
N PHE A 229 18.64 -14.42 4.92
CA PHE A 229 17.79 -14.91 3.83
C PHE A 229 18.55 -15.02 2.51
N ALA A 230 19.30 -13.99 2.11
CA ALA A 230 20.07 -13.99 0.87
C ALA A 230 21.19 -15.07 0.86
N ILE A 231 21.85 -15.32 1.98
CA ILE A 231 22.85 -16.39 2.10
C ILE A 231 22.21 -17.77 1.98
N LYS A 232 21.06 -17.99 2.59
CA LYS A 232 20.33 -19.25 2.48
C LYS A 232 19.87 -19.55 1.05
N LEU A 233 19.50 -18.53 0.29
CA LEU A 233 19.17 -18.69 -1.13
C LEU A 233 20.33 -19.29 -1.94
N ILE A 234 21.60 -19.01 -1.59
CA ILE A 234 22.78 -19.59 -2.26
C ILE A 234 22.76 -21.13 -2.20
N ILE A 235 22.34 -21.66 -1.07
CA ILE A 235 22.28 -23.10 -0.83
C ILE A 235 21.03 -23.68 -1.49
N LEU A 236 19.90 -23.03 -1.32
CA LEU A 236 18.58 -23.53 -1.73
C LEU A 236 18.39 -23.53 -3.25
N ILE A 237 18.92 -22.57 -3.98
CA ILE A 237 18.79 -22.50 -5.45
C ILE A 237 19.55 -23.65 -6.15
N LYS A 238 20.54 -24.24 -5.51
CA LYS A 238 21.36 -25.32 -6.08
C LYS A 238 21.05 -26.71 -5.50
N SER A 239 20.09 -26.80 -4.62
CA SER A 239 19.64 -28.09 -4.04
C SER A 239 18.45 -28.73 -4.88
#